data_4e2fc043074a5a7b00a11e9abe1000a6
#
_entry.id   4e2fc043074a5a7b00a11e9abe1000a6
#
_cell.length_a   1.000
_cell.length_b   1.000
_cell.length_c   1.000
_cell.angle_alpha   90.00
_cell.angle_beta   90.00
_cell.angle_gamma   90.00
#
_symmetry.space_group_name_H-M   'P 1'
#
loop_
_entity.id
_entity.type
_entity.pdbx_description
1 polymer ?
#
loop_
_entity_poly.entity_id
_entity_poly.type
_entity_poly.pdbx_seq_one_letter_code
_entity_poly.pdbx_strand_id
1 'polypeptide(L)'
;RRINKKQAKELKEKNQILSTDYNSISPSQTPILLRESATARIPIRGIVAQMRVFQVVNDNLEHCALEFGNPDRKKPVLTRVHSACFTGDILGSQKCDCGTQLSKAIEAITSKQEGVMLYLNQEG
;
A
#
# COMPACT_ATOMS: atom_id res chain seq x y z
N ARG A 1 -10.59 2.05 0.67
CA ARG A 1 -11.06 2.27 -0.70
C ARG A 1 -10.47 1.20 -1.63
N ARG A 2 -11.33 0.55 -2.36
CA ARG A 2 -10.92 -0.50 -3.28
C ARG A 2 -10.48 0.13 -4.59
N ILE A 3 -9.26 -0.14 -5.03
CA ILE A 3 -8.84 0.26 -6.37
C ILE A 3 -9.00 -0.91 -7.33
N ASN A 4 -9.26 -0.61 -8.60
CA ASN A 4 -9.39 -1.64 -9.61
C ASN A 4 -8.03 -2.15 -10.06
N LYS A 5 -8.03 -3.24 -10.84
CA LYS A 5 -6.81 -3.88 -11.32
C LYS A 5 -5.93 -2.96 -12.16
N LYS A 6 -6.54 -2.07 -12.93
CA LYS A 6 -5.83 -1.10 -13.77
C LYS A 6 -5.10 -0.05 -12.92
N GLN A 7 -5.74 0.46 -11.87
CA GLN A 7 -5.12 1.42 -10.96
C GLN A 7 -3.96 0.80 -10.19
N ALA A 8 -4.08 -0.45 -9.78
CA ALA A 8 -3.01 -1.18 -9.12
C ALA A 8 -1.79 -1.32 -10.03
N LYS A 9 -2.01 -1.62 -11.31
CA LYS A 9 -0.95 -1.72 -12.31
C LYS A 9 -0.27 -0.38 -12.53
N GLU A 10 -1.03 0.70 -12.67
CA GLU A 10 -0.49 2.06 -12.83
C GLU A 10 0.36 2.49 -11.64
N LEU A 11 -0.09 2.19 -10.41
CA LEU A 11 0.67 2.49 -9.20
C LEU A 11 2.00 1.72 -9.16
N LYS A 12 2.01 0.47 -9.58
CA LYS A 12 3.24 -0.32 -9.64
C LYS A 12 4.20 0.19 -10.71
N GLU A 13 3.70 0.57 -11.86
CA GLU A 13 4.51 1.16 -12.92
C GLU A 13 5.11 2.50 -12.48
N LYS A 14 4.33 3.34 -11.80
CA LYS A 14 4.83 4.59 -11.22
C LYS A 14 5.92 4.35 -10.18
N ASN A 15 5.76 3.36 -9.31
CA ASN A 15 6.77 3.02 -8.33
C ASN A 15 8.07 2.52 -8.98
N GLN A 16 7.96 1.74 -10.05
CA GLN A 16 9.13 1.30 -10.81
C GLN A 16 9.83 2.47 -11.49
N ILE A 17 9.07 3.38 -12.10
CA ILE A 17 9.63 4.58 -12.74
C ILE A 17 10.34 5.46 -11.71
N LEU A 18 9.72 5.68 -10.54
CA LEU A 18 10.32 6.48 -9.47
C LEU A 18 11.57 5.83 -8.86
N SER A 19 11.64 4.50 -8.83
CA SER A 19 12.77 3.79 -8.25
C SER A 19 13.93 3.57 -9.21
N THR A 20 13.67 3.50 -10.53
CA THR A 20 14.68 3.13 -11.53
C THR A 20 15.00 4.21 -12.54
N ASP A 21 14.03 5.08 -12.88
CA ASP A 21 14.14 6.06 -13.95
C ASP A 21 13.67 7.45 -13.54
N TYR A 22 14.12 7.87 -12.38
CA TYR A 22 13.79 9.20 -11.85
C TYR A 22 14.08 10.32 -12.86
N ASN A 23 15.17 10.19 -13.61
CA ASN A 23 15.59 11.22 -14.59
C ASN A 23 14.71 11.28 -15.84
N SER A 24 13.83 10.31 -16.06
CA SER A 24 12.90 10.31 -17.20
C SER A 24 11.61 11.08 -16.93
N ILE A 25 11.41 11.54 -15.71
CA ILE A 25 10.21 12.29 -15.34
C ILE A 25 10.30 13.71 -15.90
N SER A 26 9.21 14.15 -16.54
CA SER A 26 9.13 15.50 -17.10
C SER A 26 9.40 16.57 -16.03
N PRO A 27 10.22 17.59 -16.31
CA PRO A 27 10.47 18.69 -15.37
C PRO A 27 9.22 19.47 -14.95
N SER A 28 8.13 19.40 -15.71
CA SER A 28 6.87 20.04 -15.36
C SER A 28 6.09 19.30 -14.27
N GLN A 29 6.47 18.05 -13.97
CA GLN A 29 5.90 17.26 -12.88
C GLN A 29 6.86 17.32 -11.72
N THR A 30 6.41 17.85 -10.58
CA THR A 30 7.18 17.80 -9.35
C THR A 30 7.27 16.34 -8.91
N PRO A 31 8.43 15.67 -9.01
CA PRO A 31 8.52 14.27 -8.66
C PRO A 31 8.37 14.09 -7.15
N ILE A 32 7.54 13.14 -6.76
CA ILE A 32 7.50 12.66 -5.39
C ILE A 32 8.61 11.64 -5.24
N LEU A 33 9.61 11.95 -4.42
CA LEU A 33 10.68 11.02 -4.11
C LEU A 33 10.25 10.14 -2.94
N LEU A 34 10.19 8.84 -3.20
CA LEU A 34 9.93 7.84 -2.17
C LEU A 34 11.25 7.16 -1.81
N ARG A 35 11.50 7.05 -0.51
CA ARG A 35 12.62 6.29 0.03
C ARG A 35 12.07 5.12 0.84
N GLU A 36 12.50 3.92 0.51
CA GLU A 36 12.23 2.75 1.34
C GLU A 36 13.13 2.81 2.57
N SER A 37 12.51 2.96 3.75
CA SER A 37 13.25 3.12 5.00
C SER A 37 13.44 1.81 5.74
N ALA A 38 12.55 0.84 5.54
CA ALA A 38 12.63 -0.46 6.21
C ALA A 38 11.85 -1.51 5.44
N THR A 39 12.21 -2.77 5.64
CA THR A 39 11.48 -3.91 5.11
C THR A 39 11.51 -5.04 6.14
N ALA A 40 10.44 -5.80 6.21
CA ALA A 40 10.31 -6.93 7.13
C ALA A 40 9.32 -7.96 6.58
N ARG A 41 9.51 -9.21 6.98
CA ARG A 41 8.55 -10.27 6.69
C ARG A 41 7.69 -10.49 7.92
N ILE A 42 6.37 -10.38 7.74
CA ILE A 42 5.43 -10.43 8.85
C ILE A 42 4.35 -11.47 8.55
N PRO A 43 4.12 -12.45 9.43
CA PRO A 43 3.00 -13.36 9.26
C PRO A 43 1.69 -12.65 9.63
N ILE A 44 0.75 -12.66 8.71
CA ILE A 44 -0.57 -12.03 8.90
C ILE A 44 -1.62 -13.04 8.46
N ARG A 45 -2.48 -13.46 9.40
CA ARG A 45 -3.57 -14.41 9.14
C ARG A 45 -3.13 -15.64 8.36
N GLY A 46 -1.98 -16.23 8.75
CA GLY A 46 -1.46 -17.45 8.15
C GLY A 46 -0.67 -17.28 6.86
N ILE A 47 -0.51 -16.08 6.37
CA ILE A 47 0.27 -15.76 5.17
C ILE A 47 1.41 -14.84 5.56
N VAL A 48 2.60 -15.09 5.00
CA VAL A 48 3.73 -14.17 5.21
C VAL A 48 3.62 -13.02 4.23
N ALA A 49 3.50 -11.81 4.78
CA ALA A 49 3.52 -10.59 4.00
C ALA A 49 4.91 -9.97 4.04
N GLN A 50 5.34 -9.43 2.91
CA GLN A 50 6.51 -8.57 2.84
C GLN A 50 6.04 -7.14 3.13
N MET A 51 6.41 -6.62 4.29
CA MET A 51 6.13 -5.23 4.63
C MET A 51 7.27 -4.35 4.16
N ARG A 52 6.93 -3.24 3.51
CA ARG A 52 7.87 -2.21 3.09
C ARG A 52 7.38 -0.87 3.65
N VAL A 53 8.27 -0.14 4.27
CA VAL A 53 7.97 1.19 4.81
C VAL A 53 8.60 2.23 3.90
N PHE A 54 7.81 3.18 3.46
CA PHE A 54 8.23 4.24 2.55
C PHE A 54 8.05 5.60 3.21
N GLN A 55 9.01 6.47 2.97
CA GLN A 55 8.95 7.86 3.39
C GLN A 55 9.01 8.75 2.15
N VAL A 56 8.10 9.72 2.08
CA VAL A 56 8.16 10.77 1.07
C VAL A 56 9.27 11.73 1.49
N VAL A 57 10.20 12.02 0.58
CA VAL A 57 11.28 12.98 0.85
C VAL A 57 10.65 14.35 1.15
N ASN A 58 11.13 15.02 2.18
CA ASN A 58 10.61 16.27 2.72
C ASN A 58 9.27 16.15 3.47
N ASP A 59 8.83 14.92 3.75
CA ASP A 59 7.70 14.64 4.61
C ASP A 59 8.16 13.69 5.73
N ASN A 60 7.67 13.90 6.95
CA ASN A 60 8.01 13.05 8.08
C ASN A 60 7.09 11.83 8.22
N LEU A 61 6.11 11.70 7.34
CA LEU A 61 5.17 10.59 7.38
C LEU A 61 5.77 9.35 6.71
N GLU A 62 5.57 8.22 7.37
CA GLU A 62 5.93 6.92 6.83
C GLU A 62 4.68 6.17 6.41
N HIS A 63 4.71 5.62 5.21
CA HIS A 63 3.62 4.81 4.66
C HIS A 63 4.08 3.38 4.52
N CYS A 64 3.13 2.47 4.54
CA CYS A 64 3.43 1.04 4.56
C CYS A 64 2.78 0.34 3.38
N ALA A 65 3.53 -0.52 2.72
CA ALA A 65 3.00 -1.46 1.73
C ALA A 65 3.18 -2.88 2.26
N LEU A 66 2.10 -3.67 2.22
CA LEU A 66 2.12 -5.08 2.55
C LEU A 66 1.87 -5.88 1.27
N GLU A 67 2.86 -6.63 0.85
CA GLU A 67 2.74 -7.52 -0.30
C GLU A 67 2.54 -8.95 0.20
N PHE A 68 1.36 -9.51 -0.08
CA PHE A 68 0.97 -10.85 0.34
C PHE A 68 1.23 -11.84 -0.79
N GLY A 69 1.81 -12.98 -0.45
CA GLY A 69 2.16 -13.99 -1.43
C GLY A 69 3.26 -13.51 -2.38
N ASN A 70 3.16 -13.92 -3.62
CA ASN A 70 4.11 -13.49 -4.65
C ASN A 70 3.33 -13.14 -5.91
N PRO A 71 2.65 -11.99 -5.95
CA PRO A 71 1.82 -11.64 -7.09
C PRO A 71 2.64 -11.46 -8.36
N ASP A 72 2.12 -11.97 -9.45
CA ASP A 72 2.72 -11.78 -10.77
C ASP A 72 2.50 -10.33 -11.22
N ARG A 73 3.59 -9.59 -11.30
CA ARG A 73 3.57 -8.17 -11.66
C ARG A 73 3.17 -7.91 -13.11
N LYS A 74 3.14 -8.94 -13.95
CA LYS A 74 2.67 -8.85 -15.33
C LYS A 74 1.14 -8.92 -15.43
N LYS A 75 0.47 -9.29 -14.35
CA LYS A 75 -0.98 -9.40 -14.27
C LYS A 75 -1.54 -8.36 -13.30
N PRO A 76 -2.82 -8.00 -13.43
CA PRO A 76 -3.47 -7.15 -12.44
C PRO A 76 -3.41 -7.77 -11.04
N VAL A 77 -3.04 -6.97 -10.05
CA VAL A 77 -2.88 -7.41 -8.67
C VAL A 77 -3.97 -6.79 -7.83
N LEU A 78 -4.65 -7.61 -7.02
CA LEU A 78 -5.64 -7.11 -6.07
C LEU A 78 -4.94 -6.17 -5.08
N THR A 79 -5.38 -4.93 -5.04
CA THR A 79 -4.75 -3.90 -4.22
C THR A 79 -5.80 -3.11 -3.45
N ARG A 80 -5.52 -2.86 -2.19
CA ARG A 80 -6.32 -1.96 -1.36
C ARG A 80 -5.46 -0.78 -0.93
N VAL A 81 -5.98 0.42 -1.12
CA VAL A 81 -5.42 1.64 -0.53
C VAL A 81 -6.29 2.00 0.69
N HIS A 82 -5.66 2.09 1.84
CA HIS A 82 -6.34 2.40 3.10
C HIS A 82 -5.64 3.58 3.78
N SER A 83 -6.38 4.65 4.01
CA SER A 83 -5.88 5.78 4.80
C SER A 83 -6.04 5.47 6.28
N ALA A 84 -4.99 5.66 7.06
CA ALA A 84 -4.97 5.33 8.48
C ALA A 84 -6.06 6.08 9.24
N CYS A 85 -6.76 5.36 10.10
CA CYS A 85 -7.74 5.91 11.02
C CYS A 85 -7.52 5.26 12.39
N PHE A 86 -6.78 5.93 13.26
CA PHE A 86 -6.40 5.36 14.55
C PHE A 86 -7.60 4.88 15.35
N THR A 87 -8.66 5.70 15.41
CA THR A 87 -9.84 5.35 16.18
C THR A 87 -10.61 4.16 15.62
N GLY A 88 -10.74 4.09 14.28
CA GLY A 88 -11.43 2.98 13.62
C GLY A 88 -10.58 1.73 13.53
N ASP A 89 -9.32 1.86 13.10
CA ASP A 89 -8.45 0.73 12.83
C ASP A 89 -7.97 0.03 14.10
N ILE A 90 -7.69 0.79 15.16
CA ILE A 90 -7.09 0.27 16.38
C ILE A 90 -8.09 0.21 17.53
N LEU A 91 -8.85 1.27 17.74
CA LEU A 91 -9.77 1.35 18.88
C LEU A 91 -11.17 0.78 18.59
N GLY A 92 -11.46 0.49 17.32
CA GLY A 92 -12.75 -0.06 16.95
C GLY A 92 -13.91 0.93 17.06
N SER A 93 -13.64 2.22 16.80
CA SER A 93 -14.68 3.24 16.84
C SER A 93 -15.84 2.91 15.93
N GLN A 94 -17.04 3.12 16.41
CA GLN A 94 -18.27 2.93 15.64
C GLN A 94 -18.73 4.20 14.91
N LYS A 95 -17.99 5.30 15.04
CA LYS A 95 -18.26 6.53 14.28
C LYS A 95 -17.92 6.43 12.81
N CYS A 96 -17.08 5.48 12.44
CA CYS A 96 -16.69 5.22 11.07
C CYS A 96 -16.62 3.71 10.85
N ASP A 97 -16.52 3.31 9.59
CA ASP A 97 -16.37 1.90 9.21
C ASP A 97 -14.94 1.54 8.80
N CYS A 98 -13.96 2.39 9.13
CA CYS A 98 -12.57 2.22 8.71
C CYS A 98 -11.99 0.88 9.15
N GLY A 99 -12.18 0.49 10.41
CA GLY A 99 -11.69 -0.79 10.92
C GLY A 99 -12.33 -1.99 10.22
N THR A 100 -13.62 -1.91 9.93
CA THR A 100 -14.33 -2.95 9.18
C THR A 100 -13.83 -3.04 7.75
N GLN A 101 -13.61 -1.90 7.09
CA GLN A 101 -13.06 -1.86 5.74
C GLN A 101 -11.65 -2.45 5.69
N LEU A 102 -10.81 -2.12 6.65
CA LEU A 102 -9.46 -2.66 6.74
C LEU A 102 -9.49 -4.18 6.92
N SER A 103 -10.30 -4.66 7.85
CA SER A 103 -10.44 -6.10 8.12
C SER A 103 -10.95 -6.86 6.90
N LYS A 104 -11.96 -6.34 6.21
CA LYS A 104 -12.49 -6.96 4.98
C LYS A 104 -11.48 -6.97 3.86
N ALA A 105 -10.69 -5.91 3.72
CA ALA A 105 -9.64 -5.85 2.72
C ALA A 105 -8.56 -6.90 2.97
N ILE A 106 -8.11 -7.03 4.20
CA ILE A 106 -7.14 -8.06 4.56
C ILE A 106 -7.72 -9.45 4.33
N GLU A 107 -8.98 -9.67 4.68
CA GLU A 107 -9.66 -10.95 4.43
C GLU A 107 -9.71 -11.28 2.94
N ALA A 108 -10.07 -10.32 2.09
CA ALA A 108 -10.12 -10.52 0.64
C ALA A 108 -8.74 -10.89 0.06
N ILE A 109 -7.70 -10.19 0.49
CA ILE A 109 -6.33 -10.44 0.02
C ILE A 109 -5.82 -11.80 0.52
N THR A 110 -6.01 -12.11 1.79
CA THR A 110 -5.54 -13.36 2.36
C THR A 110 -6.31 -14.56 1.83
N SER A 111 -7.61 -14.41 1.54
CA SER A 111 -8.40 -15.46 0.89
C SER A 111 -7.89 -15.77 -0.52
N LYS A 112 -7.42 -14.78 -1.24
CA LYS A 112 -6.80 -14.96 -2.56
C LYS A 112 -5.35 -15.42 -2.48
N GLN A 113 -4.74 -15.36 -1.29
CA GLN A 113 -3.35 -15.70 -1.01
C GLN A 113 -2.32 -14.82 -1.73
N GLU A 114 -2.74 -13.74 -2.35
CA GLU A 114 -1.88 -12.75 -2.96
C GLU A 114 -2.56 -11.39 -3.06
N GLY A 115 -1.79 -10.35 -3.03
CA GLY A 115 -2.30 -8.99 -3.17
C GLY A 115 -1.41 -7.97 -2.47
N VAL A 116 -1.81 -6.72 -2.54
CA VAL A 116 -1.08 -5.61 -1.94
C VAL A 116 -2.02 -4.74 -1.11
N MET A 117 -1.61 -4.42 0.09
CA MET A 117 -2.25 -3.44 0.95
C MET A 117 -1.35 -2.22 1.07
N LEU A 118 -1.85 -1.05 0.68
CA LEU A 118 -1.16 0.22 0.94
C LEU A 118 -1.83 0.89 2.13
N TYR A 119 -1.09 1.03 3.20
CA TYR A 119 -1.55 1.68 4.42
C TYR A 119 -0.91 3.06 4.50
N LEU A 120 -1.70 4.09 4.19
CA LEU A 120 -1.22 5.45 4.15
C LEU A 120 -1.43 6.11 5.51
N ASN A 121 -0.35 6.51 6.14
CA ASN A 121 -0.37 7.12 7.46
C ASN A 121 -0.72 8.60 7.37
N GLN A 122 -1.88 8.87 6.83
CA GLN A 122 -2.46 10.21 6.73
C GLN A 122 -3.95 10.08 6.98
N GLU A 123 -4.51 10.98 7.75
CA GLU A 123 -5.96 11.03 7.89
C GLU A 123 -6.58 11.63 6.64
N GLY A 124 -7.47 10.85 6.05
CA GLY A 124 -8.19 11.26 4.85
C GLY A 124 -9.34 12.19 5.15
#